data_13e4927dbf7348c69889a18431bb36a2
#
_entry.id   13e4927dbf7348c69889a18431bb36a2
#
_cell.length_a   1.000
_cell.length_b   1.000
_cell.length_c   1.000
_cell.angle_alpha   90.00
_cell.angle_beta   90.00
_cell.angle_gamma   90.00
#
_symmetry.space_group_name_H-M   'P 1'
#
loop_
_entity.id
_entity.type
_entity.pdbx_description
1 polymer ?
#
loop_
_entity_poly.entity_id
_entity_poly.type
_entity_poly.pdbx_seq_one_letter_code
_entity_poly.pdbx_strand_id
1 'polypeptide(L)'
;MCAGFRKKTVVKGSFSRFFSQWGPKREGKATRRISEGVDMNDVAMLHGAEPREILETVIERKVPAIMSYLSKGKWHVAKVQVSNLGANKVDVQIISGSKPQPINIQVDQPVGMSIKFGYGKVIFETKVVALEPPADEASGGTIVLEAPGRIEIVQRRNYFRVDVPQSLKVNVLLWHRKQRDQDSEMPTDNYWQGQLIDISAGGAQIALDAGEKPDFKNGQFVGMRFTPAPYETPLLLTGQIRNILPTADGSSVCLGLQAVGLEASPEGRQVLQRLCGVVEHYYEINQSNGNGDKQRLQSSRSAV
;
A
#
# COMPACT_ATOMS: atom_id res chain seq x y z
N MET A 1 17.66 10.13 -45.64
CA MET A 1 18.51 9.92 -44.44
C MET A 1 17.66 9.27 -43.40
N CYS A 2 17.86 7.96 -43.16
CA CYS A 2 17.02 7.14 -42.28
C CYS A 2 17.62 7.15 -40.89
N ALA A 3 16.86 7.63 -39.90
CA ALA A 3 17.22 7.54 -38.50
C ALA A 3 16.70 6.22 -37.93
N GLY A 4 17.65 5.36 -37.53
CA GLY A 4 17.37 4.01 -37.05
C GLY A 4 16.73 3.97 -35.65
N PHE A 5 15.66 3.23 -35.53
CA PHE A 5 15.04 2.82 -34.29
C PHE A 5 15.93 1.74 -33.62
N ARG A 6 16.55 2.08 -32.50
CA ARG A 6 17.22 1.09 -31.63
C ARG A 6 16.15 0.32 -30.83
N LYS A 7 15.99 -0.95 -31.15
CA LYS A 7 15.24 -1.91 -30.32
C LYS A 7 15.97 -2.06 -28.98
N LYS A 8 15.32 -1.67 -27.88
CA LYS A 8 15.78 -2.03 -26.53
C LYS A 8 15.56 -3.52 -26.31
N THR A 9 16.64 -4.24 -26.14
CA THR A 9 16.68 -5.66 -25.78
C THR A 9 16.17 -5.79 -24.35
N VAL A 10 15.04 -6.49 -24.17
CA VAL A 10 14.50 -6.86 -22.86
C VAL A 10 15.44 -7.93 -22.29
N VAL A 11 16.15 -7.62 -21.22
CA VAL A 11 16.98 -8.56 -20.48
C VAL A 11 16.02 -9.50 -19.75
N LYS A 12 15.99 -10.78 -20.16
CA LYS A 12 15.36 -11.88 -19.45
C LYS A 12 16.09 -12.14 -18.14
N GLY A 13 15.78 -11.39 -17.11
CA GLY A 13 16.14 -11.69 -15.72
C GLY A 13 15.13 -12.69 -15.16
N SER A 14 15.57 -13.87 -14.80
CA SER A 14 14.75 -14.94 -14.23
C SER A 14 13.93 -14.43 -13.03
N PHE A 15 12.61 -14.53 -13.12
CA PHE A 15 11.62 -14.13 -12.12
C PHE A 15 11.81 -14.85 -10.77
N SER A 16 12.47 -16.01 -10.76
CA SER A 16 12.82 -16.73 -9.54
C SER A 16 13.70 -15.93 -8.58
N ARG A 17 14.49 -14.96 -9.08
CA ARG A 17 15.28 -14.04 -8.24
C ARG A 17 14.43 -12.94 -7.60
N PHE A 18 13.35 -12.54 -8.23
CA PHE A 18 12.43 -11.53 -7.69
C PHE A 18 11.64 -12.08 -6.49
N PHE A 19 11.20 -13.34 -6.58
CA PHE A 19 10.47 -14.01 -5.49
C PHE A 19 11.35 -14.47 -4.33
N SER A 20 12.61 -14.84 -4.57
CA SER A 20 13.54 -15.24 -3.50
C SER A 20 13.93 -14.10 -2.56
N GLN A 21 13.72 -12.85 -2.99
CA GLN A 21 13.99 -11.67 -2.17
C GLN A 21 12.83 -11.34 -1.23
N TRP A 22 11.63 -11.94 -1.42
CA TRP A 22 10.37 -11.58 -0.77
C TRP A 22 9.65 -12.72 -0.05
N GLY A 23 10.20 -13.94 -0.08
CA GLY A 23 9.73 -15.08 0.72
C GLY A 23 10.32 -15.05 2.14
N PRO A 24 9.77 -15.83 3.11
CA PRO A 24 10.34 -15.94 4.43
C PRO A 24 11.79 -16.41 4.30
N LYS A 25 12.74 -15.59 4.76
CA LYS A 25 14.17 -15.85 4.72
C LYS A 25 14.48 -17.16 5.44
N ARG A 26 15.04 -18.12 4.70
CA ARG A 26 15.97 -19.09 5.28
C ARG A 26 17.28 -18.34 5.50
N GLU A 27 17.81 -18.47 6.70
CA GLU A 27 19.01 -17.78 7.17
C GLU A 27 20.20 -17.91 6.21
N GLY A 28 20.79 -16.78 5.84
CA GLY A 28 22.03 -16.70 5.09
C GLY A 28 22.43 -15.23 4.92
N LYS A 29 23.45 -14.80 5.67
CA LYS A 29 24.06 -13.47 5.65
C LYS A 29 24.37 -13.01 4.22
N ALA A 30 23.80 -11.90 3.79
CA ALA A 30 24.37 -11.05 2.75
C ALA A 30 23.85 -9.61 2.88
N THR A 31 24.66 -8.78 3.50
CA THR A 31 24.61 -7.32 3.42
C THR A 31 24.85 -6.92 1.98
N ARG A 32 23.84 -6.43 1.27
CA ARG A 32 24.00 -5.85 -0.05
C ARG A 32 23.60 -4.38 -0.03
N ARG A 33 24.57 -3.54 -0.38
CA ARG A 33 24.48 -2.09 -0.53
C ARG A 33 23.30 -1.71 -1.46
N ILE A 34 22.40 -0.88 -0.96
CA ILE A 34 21.39 -0.20 -1.75
C ILE A 34 22.03 1.09 -2.26
N SER A 35 22.52 1.03 -3.50
CA SER A 35 22.88 2.22 -4.26
C SER A 35 22.76 1.87 -5.74
N GLU A 36 21.62 2.28 -6.32
CA GLU A 36 21.50 2.61 -7.75
C GLU A 36 20.05 3.07 -7.96
N GLY A 37 19.90 4.26 -8.53
CA GLY A 37 18.60 4.91 -8.73
C GLY A 37 17.65 4.05 -9.58
N VAL A 38 16.53 3.69 -9.00
CA VAL A 38 15.46 2.95 -9.67
C VAL A 38 14.53 3.98 -10.32
N ASP A 39 14.33 3.82 -11.60
CA ASP A 39 13.45 4.67 -12.44
C ASP A 39 12.00 4.62 -11.91
N MET A 40 11.34 5.78 -11.82
CA MET A 40 10.15 6.04 -10.99
C MET A 40 8.82 5.43 -11.46
N ASN A 41 8.81 4.44 -12.35
CA ASN A 41 7.58 3.72 -12.78
C ASN A 41 7.93 2.32 -13.31
N ASP A 42 8.37 1.44 -12.43
CA ASP A 42 8.51 0.04 -12.82
C ASP A 42 7.12 -0.60 -12.93
N VAL A 43 6.59 -0.62 -14.14
CA VAL A 43 5.45 -1.44 -14.53
C VAL A 43 6.00 -2.69 -15.20
N ALA A 44 5.92 -3.82 -14.53
CA ALA A 44 6.24 -5.11 -15.11
C ALA A 44 4.97 -5.74 -15.70
N MET A 45 5.02 -6.07 -16.99
CA MET A 45 3.95 -6.79 -17.68
C MET A 45 4.26 -8.28 -17.65
N LEU A 46 3.33 -9.07 -17.12
CA LEU A 46 3.45 -10.52 -17.05
C LEU A 46 2.48 -11.20 -18.01
N HIS A 47 2.95 -12.24 -18.65
CA HIS A 47 2.23 -12.99 -19.69
C HIS A 47 2.41 -14.51 -19.53
N GLY A 48 1.53 -15.28 -20.15
CA GLY A 48 1.65 -16.74 -20.16
C GLY A 48 1.28 -17.38 -18.83
N ALA A 49 2.15 -18.17 -18.23
CA ALA A 49 1.89 -18.87 -16.96
C ALA A 49 2.03 -17.99 -15.72
N GLU A 50 2.80 -16.89 -15.79
CA GLU A 50 3.09 -16.02 -14.63
C GLU A 50 1.84 -15.40 -13.99
N PRO A 51 0.81 -14.92 -14.74
CA PRO A 51 -0.44 -14.45 -14.16
C PRO A 51 -1.11 -15.49 -13.26
N ARG A 52 -1.07 -16.75 -13.65
CA ARG A 52 -1.67 -17.85 -12.92
C ARG A 52 -1.00 -18.09 -11.58
N GLU A 53 0.34 -18.16 -11.56
CA GLU A 53 1.12 -18.35 -10.32
C GLU A 53 0.85 -17.26 -9.28
N ILE A 54 0.70 -16.00 -9.74
CA ILE A 54 0.37 -14.88 -8.86
C ILE A 54 -1.04 -15.03 -8.29
N LEU A 55 -2.03 -15.37 -9.12
CA LEU A 55 -3.40 -15.53 -8.67
C LEU A 55 -3.53 -16.72 -7.69
N GLU A 56 -2.83 -17.82 -7.92
CA GLU A 56 -2.74 -18.95 -6.98
C GLU A 56 -2.19 -18.49 -5.62
N THR A 57 -1.10 -17.70 -5.61
CA THR A 57 -0.56 -17.12 -4.37
C THR A 57 -1.56 -16.19 -3.68
N VAL A 58 -2.32 -15.39 -4.44
CA VAL A 58 -3.37 -14.49 -3.92
C VAL A 58 -4.48 -15.29 -3.24
N ILE A 59 -4.89 -16.40 -3.83
CA ILE A 59 -5.91 -17.32 -3.27
C ILE A 59 -5.41 -17.97 -1.98
N GLU A 60 -4.21 -18.57 -2.00
CA GLU A 60 -3.61 -19.22 -0.84
C GLU A 60 -3.50 -18.28 0.38
N ARG A 61 -3.08 -17.05 0.11
CA ARG A 61 -2.90 -16.02 1.16
C ARG A 61 -4.19 -15.28 1.50
N LYS A 62 -5.29 -15.56 0.82
CA LYS A 62 -6.60 -14.88 0.97
C LYS A 62 -6.47 -13.35 0.88
N VAL A 63 -5.67 -12.86 -0.08
CA VAL A 63 -5.41 -11.43 -0.22
C VAL A 63 -6.67 -10.73 -0.74
N PRO A 64 -7.17 -9.69 -0.05
CA PRO A 64 -8.31 -8.92 -0.53
C PRO A 64 -7.97 -8.19 -1.83
N ALA A 65 -8.93 -8.15 -2.74
CA ALA A 65 -8.87 -7.42 -4.00
C ALA A 65 -9.92 -6.30 -4.04
N ILE A 66 -9.67 -5.32 -4.87
CA ILE A 66 -10.62 -4.28 -5.23
C ILE A 66 -11.06 -4.53 -6.67
N MET A 67 -12.35 -4.69 -6.87
CA MET A 67 -12.97 -4.76 -8.18
C MET A 67 -13.65 -3.43 -8.49
N SER A 68 -13.38 -2.85 -9.65
CA SER A 68 -13.98 -1.60 -10.13
C SER A 68 -14.69 -1.82 -11.46
N TYR A 69 -15.86 -1.21 -11.63
CA TYR A 69 -16.66 -1.32 -12.84
C TYR A 69 -17.56 -0.10 -13.01
N LEU A 70 -17.96 0.16 -14.26
CA LEU A 70 -18.85 1.26 -14.61
C LEU A 70 -20.27 0.72 -14.75
N SER A 71 -21.24 1.24 -14.00
CA SER A 71 -22.65 0.89 -14.14
C SER A 71 -23.52 2.14 -14.08
N LYS A 72 -24.46 2.28 -15.00
CA LYS A 72 -25.37 3.44 -15.14
C LYS A 72 -24.64 4.79 -15.12
N GLY A 73 -23.48 4.86 -15.79
CA GLY A 73 -22.66 6.08 -15.87
C GLY A 73 -21.89 6.44 -14.60
N LYS A 74 -21.89 5.56 -13.58
CA LYS A 74 -21.15 5.78 -12.32
C LYS A 74 -20.14 4.66 -12.08
N TRP A 75 -19.00 5.02 -11.53
CA TRP A 75 -18.00 4.06 -11.07
C TRP A 75 -18.45 3.43 -9.76
N HIS A 76 -18.35 2.11 -9.72
CA HIS A 76 -18.57 1.30 -8.54
C HIS A 76 -17.28 0.59 -8.15
N VAL A 77 -17.10 0.42 -6.85
CA VAL A 77 -15.95 -0.26 -6.27
C VAL A 77 -16.44 -1.27 -5.26
N ALA A 78 -16.00 -2.52 -5.39
CA ALA A 78 -16.32 -3.58 -4.45
C ALA A 78 -15.05 -4.21 -3.89
N LYS A 79 -15.05 -4.52 -2.60
CA LYS A 79 -14.01 -5.32 -1.98
C LYS A 79 -14.37 -6.79 -2.17
N VAL A 80 -13.48 -7.54 -2.82
CA VAL A 80 -13.69 -8.93 -3.19
C VAL A 80 -12.51 -9.80 -2.76
N GLN A 81 -12.72 -11.10 -2.71
CA GLN A 81 -11.69 -12.10 -2.52
C GLN A 81 -11.69 -13.05 -3.72
N VAL A 82 -10.52 -13.30 -4.28
CA VAL A 82 -10.34 -14.36 -5.27
C VAL A 82 -10.43 -15.69 -4.55
N SER A 83 -11.41 -16.53 -4.94
CA SER A 83 -11.71 -17.78 -4.23
C SER A 83 -11.25 -19.02 -4.98
N ASN A 84 -11.25 -18.99 -6.31
CA ASN A 84 -10.87 -20.13 -7.14
C ASN A 84 -10.29 -19.68 -8.48
N LEU A 85 -9.46 -20.52 -9.08
CA LEU A 85 -8.83 -20.31 -10.38
C LEU A 85 -8.98 -21.55 -11.26
N GLY A 86 -9.90 -21.47 -12.22
CA GLY A 86 -10.08 -22.49 -13.26
C GLY A 86 -9.10 -22.35 -14.43
N ALA A 87 -9.34 -23.07 -15.51
CA ALA A 87 -8.50 -22.99 -16.72
C ALA A 87 -8.56 -21.61 -17.37
N ASN A 88 -9.78 -21.07 -17.57
CA ASN A 88 -10.03 -19.78 -18.20
C ASN A 88 -10.95 -18.89 -17.36
N LYS A 89 -11.10 -19.16 -16.07
CA LYS A 89 -12.04 -18.46 -15.19
C LYS A 89 -11.39 -18.18 -13.84
N VAL A 90 -11.81 -17.07 -13.24
CA VAL A 90 -11.43 -16.67 -11.88
C VAL A 90 -12.71 -16.37 -11.11
N ASP A 91 -12.92 -17.08 -10.01
CA ASP A 91 -14.08 -16.88 -9.16
C ASP A 91 -13.74 -15.86 -8.06
N VAL A 92 -14.59 -14.86 -7.90
CA VAL A 92 -14.44 -13.85 -6.88
C VAL A 92 -15.71 -13.75 -6.03
N GLN A 93 -15.52 -13.62 -4.73
CA GLN A 93 -16.58 -13.44 -3.76
C GLN A 93 -16.52 -12.04 -3.17
N ILE A 94 -17.68 -11.45 -2.91
CA ILE A 94 -17.76 -10.13 -2.30
C ILE A 94 -17.45 -10.26 -0.81
N ILE A 95 -16.48 -9.49 -0.33
CA ILE A 95 -16.25 -9.35 1.09
C ILE A 95 -17.20 -8.27 1.59
N SER A 96 -18.34 -8.68 2.14
CA SER A 96 -19.31 -7.78 2.74
C SER A 96 -18.81 -7.25 4.08
N GLY A 97 -18.90 -5.93 4.30
CA GLY A 97 -19.17 -5.40 5.64
C GLY A 97 -20.56 -5.85 6.06
N SER A 98 -21.02 -5.50 7.22
CA SER A 98 -22.24 -5.97 7.93
C SER A 98 -23.56 -6.03 7.15
N LYS A 99 -23.63 -5.73 5.87
CA LYS A 99 -24.76 -5.97 4.95
C LYS A 99 -24.25 -6.20 3.53
N PRO A 100 -24.64 -7.30 2.83
CA PRO A 100 -24.36 -7.44 1.42
C PRO A 100 -25.00 -6.29 0.65
N GLN A 101 -24.22 -5.46 -0.01
CA GLN A 101 -24.75 -4.44 -0.90
C GLN A 101 -25.08 -5.08 -2.24
N PRO A 102 -26.25 -4.82 -2.83
CA PRO A 102 -26.57 -5.32 -4.15
C PRO A 102 -25.59 -4.73 -5.16
N ILE A 103 -24.80 -5.57 -5.78
CA ILE A 103 -23.90 -5.17 -6.86
C ILE A 103 -24.69 -5.19 -8.15
N ASN A 104 -24.86 -4.04 -8.76
CA ASN A 104 -25.51 -3.89 -10.05
C ASN A 104 -24.49 -4.18 -11.17
N ILE A 105 -24.05 -5.43 -11.25
CA ILE A 105 -23.10 -5.94 -12.23
C ILE A 105 -23.80 -6.90 -13.19
N GLN A 106 -23.34 -6.97 -14.42
CA GLN A 106 -23.95 -7.78 -15.49
C GLN A 106 -22.91 -8.69 -16.14
N VAL A 107 -23.37 -9.77 -16.78
CA VAL A 107 -22.52 -10.61 -17.63
C VAL A 107 -22.00 -9.78 -18.80
N ASP A 108 -20.80 -10.09 -19.29
CA ASP A 108 -20.03 -9.39 -20.30
C ASP A 108 -19.58 -7.96 -19.89
N GLN A 109 -19.83 -7.56 -18.64
CA GLN A 109 -19.39 -6.25 -18.16
C GLN A 109 -17.88 -6.22 -17.95
N PRO A 110 -17.17 -5.21 -18.50
CA PRO A 110 -15.76 -5.01 -18.21
C PRO A 110 -15.54 -4.62 -16.74
N VAL A 111 -14.53 -5.20 -16.11
CA VAL A 111 -14.13 -4.93 -14.74
C VAL A 111 -12.62 -4.78 -14.63
N GLY A 112 -12.17 -3.87 -13.77
CA GLY A 112 -10.78 -3.73 -13.38
C GLY A 112 -10.53 -4.37 -12.02
N MET A 113 -9.47 -5.14 -11.91
CA MET A 113 -9.04 -5.77 -10.66
C MET A 113 -7.75 -5.14 -10.16
N SER A 114 -7.67 -4.88 -8.87
CA SER A 114 -6.47 -4.37 -8.19
C SER A 114 -6.24 -5.14 -6.90
N ILE A 115 -5.09 -5.80 -6.79
CA ILE A 115 -4.73 -6.67 -5.67
C ILE A 115 -3.42 -6.16 -5.07
N LYS A 116 -3.37 -6.00 -3.75
CA LYS A 116 -2.11 -5.67 -3.06
C LYS A 116 -1.21 -6.92 -3.10
N PHE A 117 -0.03 -6.81 -3.68
CA PHE A 117 0.91 -7.91 -3.80
C PHE A 117 2.32 -7.43 -3.43
N GLY A 118 2.83 -7.91 -2.31
CA GLY A 118 4.08 -7.40 -1.78
C GLY A 118 4.00 -5.88 -1.53
N TYR A 119 4.92 -5.12 -2.08
CA TYR A 119 4.97 -3.65 -1.98
C TYR A 119 4.27 -2.94 -3.14
N GLY A 120 3.86 -3.69 -4.16
CA GLY A 120 3.16 -3.18 -5.33
C GLY A 120 1.69 -3.55 -5.35
N LYS A 121 1.13 -3.38 -6.54
CA LYS A 121 -0.21 -3.82 -6.89
C LYS A 121 -0.17 -4.63 -8.16
N VAL A 122 -0.89 -5.73 -8.17
CA VAL A 122 -1.26 -6.46 -9.38
C VAL A 122 -2.53 -5.82 -9.91
N ILE A 123 -2.52 -5.42 -11.16
CA ILE A 123 -3.66 -4.80 -11.84
C ILE A 123 -3.93 -5.55 -13.14
N PHE A 124 -5.19 -5.85 -13.41
CA PHE A 124 -5.63 -6.40 -14.70
C PHE A 124 -7.07 -6.01 -15.00
N GLU A 125 -7.38 -5.99 -16.28
CA GLU A 125 -8.72 -5.84 -16.80
C GLU A 125 -9.24 -7.19 -17.26
N THR A 126 -10.52 -7.43 -17.04
CA THR A 126 -11.23 -8.65 -17.43
C THR A 126 -12.70 -8.35 -17.61
N LYS A 127 -13.52 -9.37 -17.84
CA LYS A 127 -14.98 -9.25 -17.95
C LYS A 127 -15.69 -10.31 -17.11
N VAL A 128 -16.91 -10.01 -16.76
CA VAL A 128 -17.80 -10.95 -16.06
C VAL A 128 -18.29 -12.01 -17.04
N VAL A 129 -18.07 -13.27 -16.71
CA VAL A 129 -18.52 -14.42 -17.52
C VAL A 129 -19.83 -15.00 -17.01
N ALA A 130 -20.00 -15.04 -15.68
CA ALA A 130 -21.21 -15.53 -15.04
C ALA A 130 -21.41 -14.88 -13.67
N LEU A 131 -22.64 -14.90 -13.20
CA LEU A 131 -23.03 -14.53 -11.85
C LEU A 131 -23.70 -15.74 -11.23
N GLU A 132 -23.11 -16.30 -10.19
CA GLU A 132 -23.63 -17.45 -9.49
C GLU A 132 -24.34 -17.00 -8.21
N PRO A 133 -25.57 -17.44 -7.95
CA PRO A 133 -26.29 -17.10 -6.74
C PRO A 133 -25.54 -17.62 -5.51
N PRO A 134 -25.74 -17.00 -4.32
CA PRO A 134 -25.17 -17.49 -3.10
C PRO A 134 -25.65 -18.90 -2.77
N ALA A 135 -24.75 -19.73 -2.25
CA ALA A 135 -25.09 -21.07 -1.79
C ALA A 135 -25.98 -21.07 -0.54
N ASP A 136 -25.91 -19.98 0.25
CA ASP A 136 -26.71 -19.72 1.45
C ASP A 136 -27.02 -18.22 1.58
N GLU A 137 -27.99 -17.85 2.44
CA GLU A 137 -28.39 -16.45 2.64
C GLU A 137 -27.29 -15.56 3.28
N ALA A 138 -26.28 -16.18 3.89
CA ALA A 138 -25.18 -15.47 4.57
C ALA A 138 -24.00 -15.20 3.64
N SER A 139 -23.87 -15.95 2.53
CA SER A 139 -22.81 -15.79 1.55
C SER A 139 -23.23 -14.81 0.46
N GLY A 140 -22.37 -13.89 0.10
CA GLY A 140 -22.51 -13.12 -1.14
C GLY A 140 -22.33 -14.04 -2.35
N GLY A 141 -23.08 -13.82 -3.45
CA GLY A 141 -22.92 -14.61 -4.67
C GLY A 141 -21.50 -14.58 -5.23
N THR A 142 -21.19 -15.55 -6.09
CA THR A 142 -19.89 -15.64 -6.78
C THR A 142 -19.97 -14.92 -8.12
N ILE A 143 -19.02 -14.07 -8.40
CA ILE A 143 -18.82 -13.44 -9.69
C ILE A 143 -17.71 -14.21 -10.40
N VAL A 144 -18.03 -14.78 -11.55
CA VAL A 144 -17.07 -15.50 -12.39
C VAL A 144 -16.52 -14.55 -13.42
N LEU A 145 -15.20 -14.34 -13.39
CA LEU A 145 -14.48 -13.49 -14.32
C LEU A 145 -13.72 -14.35 -15.35
N GLU A 146 -13.47 -13.81 -16.51
CA GLU A 146 -12.51 -14.42 -17.46
C GLU A 146 -11.10 -14.37 -16.86
N ALA A 147 -10.31 -15.45 -16.99
CA ALA A 147 -8.94 -15.44 -16.51
C ALA A 147 -8.10 -14.45 -17.32
N PRO A 148 -7.32 -13.55 -16.67
CA PRO A 148 -6.55 -12.56 -17.39
C PRO A 148 -5.38 -13.22 -18.14
N GLY A 149 -5.25 -12.94 -19.44
CA GLY A 149 -4.12 -13.38 -20.24
C GLY A 149 -2.84 -12.57 -19.96
N ARG A 150 -2.98 -11.42 -19.31
CA ARG A 150 -1.87 -10.53 -18.88
C ARG A 150 -2.25 -9.84 -17.60
N ILE A 151 -1.25 -9.56 -16.78
CA ILE A 151 -1.37 -8.73 -15.58
C ILE A 151 -0.23 -7.72 -15.52
N GLU A 152 -0.48 -6.61 -14.87
CA GLU A 152 0.51 -5.57 -14.62
C GLU A 152 0.88 -5.57 -13.15
N ILE A 153 2.18 -5.60 -12.86
CA ILE A 153 2.68 -5.32 -11.51
C ILE A 153 3.12 -3.86 -11.51
N VAL A 154 2.46 -3.05 -10.70
CA VAL A 154 2.73 -1.62 -10.60
C VAL A 154 3.38 -1.33 -9.26
N GLN A 155 4.65 -0.97 -9.27
CA GLN A 155 5.38 -0.49 -8.12
C GLN A 155 5.57 1.03 -8.26
N ARG A 156 4.81 1.82 -7.49
CA ARG A 156 4.86 3.30 -7.53
C ARG A 156 5.63 3.92 -6.38
N ARG A 157 6.03 3.10 -5.41
CA ARG A 157 6.66 3.59 -4.18
C ARG A 157 8.14 3.25 -4.19
N ASN A 158 8.97 4.26 -4.08
CA ASN A 158 10.43 4.09 -3.96
C ASN A 158 10.83 3.54 -2.60
N TYR A 159 9.99 3.78 -1.57
CA TYR A 159 10.27 3.39 -0.20
C TYR A 159 9.15 2.50 0.35
N PHE A 160 9.56 1.50 1.10
CA PHE A 160 8.66 0.65 1.86
C PHE A 160 7.92 1.48 2.92
N ARG A 161 6.63 1.24 3.08
CA ARG A 161 5.78 1.85 4.11
C ARG A 161 5.36 0.81 5.12
N VAL A 162 5.38 1.21 6.38
CA VAL A 162 4.91 0.42 7.50
C VAL A 162 3.85 1.20 8.26
N ASP A 163 2.78 0.52 8.63
CA ASP A 163 1.76 1.08 9.51
C ASP A 163 2.35 1.23 10.91
N VAL A 164 1.97 2.28 11.63
CA VAL A 164 2.33 2.42 13.04
C VAL A 164 1.76 1.23 13.81
N PRO A 165 2.56 0.53 14.62
CA PRO A 165 2.08 -0.58 15.42
C PRO A 165 0.89 -0.17 16.30
N GLN A 166 -0.14 -1.01 16.39
CA GLN A 166 -1.34 -0.73 17.19
C GLN A 166 -1.03 -0.51 18.69
N SER A 167 0.08 -1.06 19.17
CA SER A 167 0.58 -0.85 20.54
C SER A 167 1.18 0.53 20.78
N LEU A 168 1.44 1.30 19.72
CA LEU A 168 2.05 2.62 19.78
C LEU A 168 1.04 3.68 19.35
N LYS A 169 1.02 4.79 20.11
CA LYS A 169 0.30 6.00 19.73
C LYS A 169 1.33 7.10 19.48
N VAL A 170 1.62 7.37 18.21
CA VAL A 170 2.64 8.34 17.82
C VAL A 170 1.98 9.64 17.44
N ASN A 171 2.11 10.64 18.33
CA ASN A 171 1.63 12.00 18.08
C ASN A 171 2.62 12.74 17.20
N VAL A 172 2.10 13.55 16.30
CA VAL A 172 2.86 14.37 15.36
C VAL A 172 2.46 15.83 15.54
N LEU A 173 3.44 16.70 15.57
CA LEU A 173 3.25 18.14 15.49
C LEU A 173 3.59 18.61 14.07
N LEU A 174 2.68 19.37 13.46
CA LEU A 174 2.80 19.91 12.11
C LEU A 174 2.65 21.41 12.13
N TRP A 175 3.43 22.12 11.29
CA TRP A 175 3.30 23.56 11.11
C TRP A 175 3.60 23.96 9.68
N HIS A 176 3.08 25.10 9.25
CA HIS A 176 3.39 25.67 7.94
C HIS A 176 4.87 26.06 7.86
N ARG A 177 5.48 25.81 6.71
CA ARG A 177 6.86 26.16 6.44
C ARG A 177 6.96 26.87 5.09
N LYS A 178 7.77 27.90 5.01
CA LYS A 178 8.13 28.53 3.74
C LYS A 178 9.24 27.71 3.08
N GLN A 179 9.23 27.63 1.74
CA GLN A 179 10.20 26.84 0.97
C GLN A 179 11.67 27.20 1.24
N ARG A 180 11.93 28.41 1.74
CA ARG A 180 13.28 28.96 1.97
C ARG A 180 13.73 29.00 3.43
N ASP A 181 12.88 28.60 4.38
CA ASP A 181 13.25 28.61 5.78
C ASP A 181 14.17 27.42 6.06
N GLN A 182 15.49 27.67 6.01
CA GLN A 182 16.51 26.67 6.37
C GLN A 182 16.64 26.52 7.89
N ASP A 183 16.39 27.59 8.64
CA ASP A 183 16.41 27.61 10.09
C ASP A 183 14.98 27.43 10.61
N SER A 184 14.61 26.21 10.88
CA SER A 184 13.27 25.95 11.34
C SER A 184 13.28 25.31 12.70
N GLU A 185 13.43 26.14 13.68
CA GLU A 185 12.91 25.79 14.98
C GLU A 185 11.39 25.61 14.89
N MET A 186 10.87 24.65 15.63
CA MET A 186 9.44 24.46 15.77
C MET A 186 8.83 25.75 16.34
N PRO A 187 7.77 26.32 15.73
CA PRO A 187 7.10 27.48 16.27
C PRO A 187 6.54 27.18 17.66
N THR A 188 6.53 28.16 18.53
CA THR A 188 5.96 28.07 19.88
C THR A 188 4.43 28.00 19.85
N ASP A 189 3.82 28.51 18.79
CA ASP A 189 2.40 28.59 18.51
C ASP A 189 2.15 28.32 17.02
N ASN A 190 0.89 28.14 16.62
CA ASN A 190 0.48 27.83 15.25
C ASN A 190 0.99 26.47 14.72
N TYR A 191 0.73 25.42 15.46
CA TYR A 191 0.93 24.03 15.04
C TYR A 191 -0.35 23.20 15.19
N TRP A 192 -0.48 22.17 14.38
CA TRP A 192 -1.53 21.16 14.47
C TRP A 192 -1.01 19.90 15.10
N GLN A 193 -1.85 19.24 15.87
CA GLN A 193 -1.58 17.93 16.41
C GLN A 193 -2.27 16.85 15.58
N GLY A 194 -1.54 15.79 15.26
CA GLY A 194 -2.06 14.65 14.53
C GLY A 194 -1.49 13.34 15.03
N GLN A 195 -1.94 12.27 14.40
CA GLN A 195 -1.44 10.92 14.64
C GLN A 195 -0.75 10.36 13.40
N LEU A 196 0.42 9.77 13.59
CA LEU A 196 1.11 9.04 12.55
C LEU A 196 0.34 7.76 12.24
N ILE A 197 0.01 7.55 10.98
CA ILE A 197 -0.72 6.36 10.49
C ILE A 197 0.24 5.37 9.84
N ASP A 198 1.03 5.84 8.89
CA ASP A 198 2.09 5.05 8.25
C ASP A 198 3.35 5.90 8.06
N ILE A 199 4.48 5.24 7.93
CA ILE A 199 5.78 5.87 7.70
C ILE A 199 6.62 5.06 6.71
N SER A 200 7.47 5.78 5.98
CA SER A 200 8.52 5.23 5.12
C SER A 200 9.78 6.12 5.19
N ALA A 201 10.88 5.66 4.63
CA ALA A 201 12.07 6.50 4.48
C ALA A 201 11.81 7.77 3.62
N GLY A 202 10.80 7.75 2.75
CA GLY A 202 10.46 8.88 1.88
C GLY A 202 9.27 9.73 2.32
N GLY A 203 8.67 9.48 3.49
CA GLY A 203 7.53 10.27 3.97
C GLY A 203 6.60 9.54 4.92
N ALA A 204 5.46 10.16 5.21
CA ALA A 204 4.51 9.68 6.21
C ALA A 204 3.07 9.97 5.83
N GLN A 205 2.14 9.26 6.42
CA GLN A 205 0.72 9.58 6.44
C GLN A 205 0.31 9.97 7.87
N ILE A 206 -0.40 11.10 7.98
CA ILE A 206 -0.80 11.68 9.26
C ILE A 206 -2.29 11.96 9.24
N ALA A 207 -3.00 11.57 10.28
CA ALA A 207 -4.39 11.93 10.50
C ALA A 207 -4.46 13.15 11.43
N LEU A 208 -5.24 14.16 11.01
CA LEU A 208 -5.56 15.36 11.79
C LEU A 208 -7.06 15.36 12.08
N ASP A 209 -7.45 15.94 13.20
CA ASP A 209 -8.86 16.17 13.50
C ASP A 209 -9.45 17.17 12.48
N ALA A 210 -10.55 16.78 11.82
CA ALA A 210 -11.24 17.64 10.87
C ALA A 210 -11.87 18.88 11.55
N GLY A 211 -12.20 18.78 12.84
CA GLY A 211 -12.74 19.87 13.65
C GLY A 211 -11.78 21.04 13.84
N GLU A 212 -10.47 20.80 13.79
CA GLU A 212 -9.43 21.83 13.84
C GLU A 212 -9.35 22.66 12.55
N LYS A 213 -10.11 22.28 11.51
CA LYS A 213 -10.15 22.96 10.20
C LYS A 213 -8.76 23.26 9.63
N PRO A 214 -7.92 22.26 9.47
CA PRO A 214 -6.57 22.49 8.98
C PRO A 214 -6.61 23.09 7.56
N ASP A 215 -5.94 24.21 7.34
CA ASP A 215 -5.92 24.96 6.10
C ASP A 215 -4.81 24.54 5.13
N PHE A 216 -4.38 23.29 5.22
CA PHE A 216 -3.33 22.73 4.39
C PHE A 216 -3.73 22.59 2.91
N LYS A 217 -2.76 22.75 2.02
CA LYS A 217 -2.93 22.64 0.57
C LYS A 217 -1.93 21.65 -0.03
N ASN A 218 -2.36 20.97 -1.09
CA ASN A 218 -1.46 20.12 -1.87
C ASN A 218 -0.27 20.94 -2.41
N GLY A 219 0.93 20.38 -2.33
CA GLY A 219 2.18 21.04 -2.72
C GLY A 219 2.80 21.93 -1.65
N GLN A 220 2.08 22.20 -0.56
CA GLN A 220 2.57 23.03 0.54
C GLN A 220 3.69 22.33 1.32
N PHE A 221 4.67 23.11 1.78
CA PHE A 221 5.71 22.62 2.68
C PHE A 221 5.28 22.76 4.14
N VAL A 222 5.58 21.73 4.91
CA VAL A 222 5.31 21.66 6.35
C VAL A 222 6.53 21.17 7.11
N GLY A 223 6.71 21.68 8.31
CA GLY A 223 7.57 21.06 9.31
C GLY A 223 6.80 19.96 10.03
N MET A 224 7.49 18.90 10.38
CA MET A 224 6.93 17.76 11.10
C MET A 224 7.88 17.34 12.21
N ARG A 225 7.35 17.15 13.43
CA ARG A 225 8.08 16.62 14.58
C ARG A 225 7.28 15.49 15.22
N PHE A 226 7.93 14.37 15.50
CA PHE A 226 7.32 13.26 16.23
C PHE A 226 8.38 12.43 16.96
N THR A 227 7.97 11.70 17.98
CA THR A 227 8.81 10.74 18.71
C THR A 227 8.36 9.34 18.34
N PRO A 228 9.21 8.53 17.66
CA PRO A 228 8.80 7.24 17.10
C PRO A 228 8.38 6.22 18.16
N ALA A 229 9.08 6.19 19.29
CA ALA A 229 8.78 5.29 20.41
C ALA A 229 9.05 6.03 21.73
N PRO A 230 8.46 5.58 22.85
CA PRO A 230 8.75 6.13 24.16
C PRO A 230 10.27 6.18 24.43
N TYR A 231 10.72 7.29 25.01
CA TYR A 231 12.14 7.53 25.35
C TYR A 231 13.11 7.73 24.19
N GLU A 232 12.64 7.68 22.94
CA GLU A 232 13.47 8.06 21.79
C GLU A 232 13.56 9.57 21.61
N THR A 233 14.65 10.01 20.95
CA THR A 233 14.78 11.43 20.58
C THR A 233 13.79 11.76 19.44
N PRO A 234 13.13 12.92 19.49
CA PRO A 234 12.25 13.34 18.43
C PRO A 234 12.94 13.39 17.07
N LEU A 235 12.20 13.07 16.03
CA LEU A 235 12.57 13.31 14.63
C LEU A 235 11.94 14.61 14.16
N LEU A 236 12.75 15.43 13.51
CA LEU A 236 12.35 16.69 12.89
C LEU A 236 12.66 16.61 11.41
N LEU A 237 11.66 16.88 10.57
CA LEU A 237 11.83 16.85 9.11
C LEU A 237 10.90 17.82 8.41
N THR A 238 11.27 18.16 7.19
CA THR A 238 10.42 18.92 6.27
C THR A 238 9.71 17.97 5.33
N GLY A 239 8.41 18.14 5.18
CA GLY A 239 7.60 17.40 4.22
C GLY A 239 6.91 18.33 3.24
N GLN A 240 6.58 17.79 2.06
CA GLN A 240 5.68 18.41 1.10
C GLN A 240 4.38 17.60 1.06
N ILE A 241 3.25 18.27 1.21
CA ILE A 241 1.93 17.64 1.15
C ILE A 241 1.68 17.18 -0.28
N ARG A 242 1.43 15.88 -0.47
CA ARG A 242 1.16 15.25 -1.77
C ARG A 242 -0.30 14.92 -1.98
N ASN A 243 -1.03 14.65 -0.90
CA ASN A 243 -2.48 14.44 -0.95
C ASN A 243 -3.13 14.80 0.38
N ILE A 244 -4.39 15.16 0.31
CA ILE A 244 -5.27 15.46 1.44
C ILE A 244 -6.54 14.68 1.20
N LEU A 245 -6.88 13.74 2.09
CA LEU A 245 -8.03 12.85 1.95
C LEU A 245 -8.84 12.86 3.24
N PRO A 246 -10.13 13.19 3.21
CA PRO A 246 -11.00 13.02 4.36
C PRO A 246 -11.13 11.52 4.68
N THR A 247 -11.28 11.17 5.95
CA THR A 247 -11.68 9.82 6.36
C THR A 247 -13.12 9.56 5.95
N ALA A 248 -13.51 8.29 5.84
CA ALA A 248 -14.84 7.89 5.38
C ALA A 248 -15.97 8.40 6.29
N ASP A 249 -15.69 8.58 7.57
CA ASP A 249 -16.61 9.12 8.59
C ASP A 249 -16.55 10.66 8.69
N GLY A 250 -15.62 11.31 7.97
CA GLY A 250 -15.43 12.75 8.00
C GLY A 250 -14.85 13.31 9.31
N SER A 251 -14.48 12.46 10.27
CA SER A 251 -13.93 12.88 11.56
C SER A 251 -12.50 13.39 11.47
N SER A 252 -11.75 12.95 10.48
CA SER A 252 -10.34 13.27 10.32
C SER A 252 -9.98 13.58 8.86
N VAL A 253 -8.84 14.24 8.70
CA VAL A 253 -8.21 14.51 7.40
C VAL A 253 -6.84 13.84 7.40
N CYS A 254 -6.61 12.94 6.44
CA CYS A 254 -5.33 12.28 6.24
C CYS A 254 -4.45 13.07 5.28
N LEU A 255 -3.28 13.48 5.75
CA LEU A 255 -2.25 14.13 4.95
C LEU A 255 -1.20 13.10 4.54
N GLY A 256 -0.96 12.96 3.23
CA GLY A 256 0.19 12.22 2.71
C GLY A 256 1.37 13.17 2.49
N LEU A 257 2.45 12.97 3.22
CA LEU A 257 3.65 13.82 3.18
C LEU A 257 4.79 13.08 2.48
N GLN A 258 5.48 13.79 1.59
CA GLN A 258 6.78 13.38 1.09
C GLN A 258 7.87 14.14 1.83
N ALA A 259 8.80 13.44 2.45
CA ALA A 259 9.98 14.05 3.05
C ALA A 259 10.86 14.68 1.96
N VAL A 260 11.42 15.86 2.26
CA VAL A 260 12.26 16.62 1.32
C VAL A 260 13.58 17.00 1.96
N GLY A 261 14.63 17.07 1.13
CA GLY A 261 15.95 17.52 1.57
C GLY A 261 16.76 16.49 2.37
N LEU A 262 16.25 15.25 2.56
CA LEU A 262 16.93 14.25 3.39
C LEU A 262 18.28 13.80 2.81
N GLU A 263 18.45 13.82 1.50
CA GLU A 263 19.67 13.39 0.82
C GLU A 263 20.65 14.57 0.57
N ALA A 264 20.17 15.82 0.71
CA ALA A 264 20.89 17.01 0.29
C ALA A 264 22.00 17.43 1.25
N SER A 265 21.92 17.05 2.53
CA SER A 265 22.90 17.43 3.56
C SER A 265 23.33 16.26 4.43
N PRO A 266 24.46 16.36 5.16
CA PRO A 266 24.86 15.35 6.15
C PRO A 266 23.80 15.12 7.23
N GLU A 267 23.19 16.19 7.73
CA GLU A 267 22.13 16.17 8.74
C GLU A 267 20.87 15.47 8.20
N GLY A 268 20.48 15.78 6.96
CA GLY A 268 19.38 15.13 6.26
C GLY A 268 19.60 13.63 6.14
N ARG A 269 20.81 13.20 5.79
CA ARG A 269 21.16 11.76 5.71
C ARG A 269 21.11 11.07 7.07
N GLN A 270 21.44 11.74 8.16
CA GLN A 270 21.26 11.19 9.51
C GLN A 270 19.77 10.99 9.84
N VAL A 271 18.92 11.95 9.50
CA VAL A 271 17.47 11.82 9.64
C VAL A 271 16.94 10.67 8.79
N LEU A 272 17.38 10.55 7.54
CA LEU A 272 17.01 9.43 6.65
C LEU A 272 17.41 8.08 7.27
N GLN A 273 18.61 7.95 7.79
CA GLN A 273 19.07 6.72 8.45
C GLN A 273 18.20 6.39 9.67
N ARG A 274 17.84 7.39 10.48
CA ARG A 274 16.93 7.19 11.61
C ARG A 274 15.53 6.76 11.16
N LEU A 275 15.00 7.37 10.09
CA LEU A 275 13.72 6.95 9.50
C LEU A 275 13.73 5.49 9.05
N CYS A 276 14.82 5.04 8.42
CA CYS A 276 14.97 3.64 8.04
C CYS A 276 14.94 2.73 9.28
N GLY A 277 15.60 3.09 10.35
CA GLY A 277 15.56 2.34 11.62
C GLY A 277 14.15 2.28 12.23
N VAL A 278 13.41 3.38 12.20
CA VAL A 278 12.01 3.42 12.67
C VAL A 278 11.12 2.50 11.83
N VAL A 279 11.27 2.53 10.50
CA VAL A 279 10.52 1.65 9.59
C VAL A 279 10.80 0.18 9.87
N GLU A 280 12.07 -0.18 10.07
CA GLU A 280 12.48 -1.55 10.41
C GLU A 280 11.90 -1.97 11.77
N HIS A 281 12.02 -1.15 12.78
CA HIS A 281 11.47 -1.41 14.13
C HIS A 281 9.95 -1.60 14.12
N TYR A 282 9.20 -0.74 13.42
CA TYR A 282 7.75 -0.89 13.31
C TYR A 282 7.35 -2.14 12.54
N TYR A 283 8.11 -2.49 11.52
CA TYR A 283 7.91 -3.73 10.77
C TYR A 283 8.08 -4.97 11.67
N GLU A 284 9.13 -5.01 12.48
CA GLU A 284 9.39 -6.11 13.42
C GLU A 284 8.26 -6.26 14.45
N ILE A 285 7.81 -5.15 15.05
CA ILE A 285 6.68 -5.17 16.01
C ILE A 285 5.42 -5.72 15.34
N ASN A 286 5.09 -5.26 14.13
CA ASN A 286 3.91 -5.70 13.41
C ASN A 286 3.98 -7.18 13.03
N GLN A 287 5.15 -7.70 12.69
CA GLN A 287 5.35 -9.13 12.42
C GLN A 287 5.19 -9.98 13.69
N SER A 288 5.73 -9.52 14.80
CA SER A 288 5.63 -10.22 16.08
C SER A 288 4.17 -10.33 16.57
N ASN A 289 3.40 -9.25 16.45
CA ASN A 289 1.99 -9.20 16.78
C ASN A 289 1.13 -10.10 15.88
N GLY A 290 1.39 -10.11 14.56
CA GLY A 290 0.67 -10.96 13.61
C GLY A 290 0.90 -12.47 13.80
N ASN A 291 2.04 -12.87 14.35
CA ASN A 291 2.31 -14.27 14.69
C ASN A 291 1.64 -14.69 16.02
N GLY A 292 1.52 -13.78 16.96
CA GLY A 292 0.81 -14.01 18.24
C GLY A 292 -0.67 -14.32 18.05
N ASP A 293 -1.34 -13.61 17.15
CA ASP A 293 -2.76 -13.82 16.85
C ASP A 293 -3.01 -15.17 16.13
N LYS A 294 -2.09 -15.60 15.28
CA LYS A 294 -2.17 -16.92 14.63
C LYS A 294 -2.01 -18.07 15.61
N GLN A 295 -1.13 -17.94 16.59
CA GLN A 295 -0.96 -18.96 17.65
C GLN A 295 -2.16 -19.02 18.60
N ARG A 296 -2.75 -17.88 18.98
CA ARG A 296 -3.97 -17.84 19.78
C ARG A 296 -5.18 -18.47 19.08
N LEU A 297 -5.33 -18.25 17.77
CA LEU A 297 -6.39 -18.86 16.96
C LEU A 297 -6.21 -20.38 16.78
N GLN A 298 -4.97 -20.87 16.78
CA GLN A 298 -4.67 -22.31 16.72
C GLN A 298 -4.89 -23.00 18.07
N SER A 299 -4.51 -22.37 19.17
CA SER A 299 -4.72 -22.94 20.51
C SER A 299 -6.20 -22.99 20.92
N SER A 300 -7.02 -22.03 20.48
CA SER A 300 -8.48 -22.06 20.72
C SER A 300 -9.23 -23.09 19.87
N ARG A 301 -8.65 -23.58 18.76
CA ARG A 301 -9.21 -24.66 17.93
C ARG A 301 -8.82 -26.05 18.40
N SER A 302 -7.80 -26.18 19.22
CA SER A 302 -7.34 -27.46 19.79
C SER A 302 -7.98 -27.77 21.17
N ALA A 303 -8.83 -26.88 21.69
CA ALA A 303 -9.48 -26.99 22.99
C ALA A 303 -11.01 -27.28 22.91
N VAL A 304 -11.50 -27.71 21.72
CA VAL A 304 -12.90 -28.15 21.51
C VAL A 304 -12.93 -29.61 21.13
#